data_a0b335d9b57283f573fab0010add339c
#
_entry.id   a0b335d9b57283f573fab0010add339c
#
_cell.length_a   1.000
_cell.length_b   1.000
_cell.length_c   1.000
_cell.angle_alpha   90.00
_cell.angle_beta   90.00
_cell.angle_gamma   90.00
#
_symmetry.space_group_name_H-M   'P 1'
#
loop_
_entity.id
_entity.type
_entity.pdbx_description
1 polymer ?
#
loop_
_entity_poly.entity_id
_entity_poly.type
_entity_poly.pdbx_seq_one_letter_code
_entity_poly.pdbx_strand_id
1 'polypeptide(L)'
;LEWEGDCTYFRIGRERENSIANVGLSVDSWNNIKKYEDVKDAFFIFDEQRLVGSGAWVKSFYKIVKNNRWVLLSATPGDTWKDYTPVFVANGFYKNRSAFLRDHAVYSQWTNYPKIDRYVETHRLERYRRELLVPMPYKRKTVVHRQILPVGFERGLFNRVMKDRWNIFEDRPIKDASEYFYTMRKVVNTDYRRLEEIKVLIDKHPKLIVFYNFNYELELLRDLEQELNVPVILLSQLSRAVE
;
A
#
# COMPACT_ATOMS: atom_id res chain seq x y z
N LEU A 1 -7.85 -13.71 11.96
CA LEU A 1 -8.88 -12.95 12.57
C LEU A 1 -10.16 -12.95 11.73
N GLU A 2 -10.24 -12.23 10.60
CA GLU A 2 -11.38 -12.27 9.68
C GLU A 2 -11.53 -13.67 9.06
N TRP A 3 -10.45 -14.22 8.53
CA TRP A 3 -10.38 -15.58 8.02
C TRP A 3 -10.76 -16.67 9.03
N GLU A 4 -10.43 -16.49 10.30
CA GLU A 4 -10.84 -17.43 11.35
C GLU A 4 -12.36 -17.40 11.57
N GLY A 5 -12.97 -16.21 11.47
CA GLY A 5 -14.42 -16.03 11.49
C GLY A 5 -15.10 -16.71 10.31
N ASP A 6 -14.61 -16.47 9.10
CA ASP A 6 -15.13 -17.05 7.87
C ASP A 6 -14.99 -18.57 7.86
N CYS A 7 -13.85 -19.11 8.28
CA CYS A 7 -13.64 -20.53 8.41
C CYS A 7 -14.62 -21.17 9.40
N THR A 8 -14.91 -20.50 10.50
CA THR A 8 -15.91 -20.95 11.48
C THR A 8 -17.30 -20.96 10.86
N TYR A 9 -17.67 -19.92 10.11
CA TYR A 9 -18.95 -19.81 9.43
C TYR A 9 -19.15 -20.93 8.40
N PHE A 10 -18.13 -21.21 7.58
CA PHE A 10 -18.17 -22.27 6.58
C PHE A 10 -17.84 -23.66 7.15
N ARG A 11 -17.69 -23.81 8.47
CA ARG A 11 -17.30 -25.05 9.14
C ARG A 11 -16.02 -25.68 8.59
N ILE A 12 -15.11 -24.85 8.10
CA ILE A 12 -13.77 -25.24 7.71
C ILE A 12 -12.89 -25.07 8.95
N GLY A 13 -12.35 -26.11 9.50
CA GLY A 13 -11.54 -25.86 10.65
C GLY A 13 -10.90 -27.03 11.33
N ARG A 14 -10.17 -26.65 12.34
CA ARG A 14 -9.43 -27.52 13.23
C ARG A 14 -10.34 -28.66 13.70
N GLU A 15 -9.87 -29.90 13.57
CA GLU A 15 -10.37 -31.14 14.17
C GLU A 15 -11.64 -31.02 15.03
N ARG A 16 -12.78 -30.79 14.40
CA ARG A 16 -14.06 -30.88 15.06
C ARG A 16 -14.82 -32.03 14.43
N GLU A 17 -15.45 -32.86 15.25
CA GLU A 17 -16.25 -34.04 14.88
C GLU A 17 -17.31 -33.80 13.78
N ASN A 18 -17.57 -32.55 13.42
CA ASN A 18 -18.57 -32.11 12.44
C ASN A 18 -18.00 -31.27 11.30
N SER A 19 -16.67 -31.33 11.01
CA SER A 19 -16.14 -30.60 9.85
C SER A 19 -16.46 -31.32 8.54
N ILE A 20 -16.84 -30.53 7.52
CA ILE A 20 -17.20 -31.06 6.18
C ILE A 20 -15.97 -31.70 5.51
N ALA A 21 -14.77 -31.32 5.94
CA ALA A 21 -13.52 -31.93 5.52
C ALA A 21 -12.56 -31.99 6.71
N ASN A 22 -11.96 -33.13 6.91
CA ASN A 22 -10.93 -33.37 7.94
C ASN A 22 -9.60 -32.72 7.49
N VAL A 23 -9.61 -31.39 7.30
CA VAL A 23 -8.48 -30.61 6.81
C VAL A 23 -7.98 -29.72 7.94
N GLY A 24 -6.74 -29.90 8.33
CA GLY A 24 -6.07 -28.98 9.24
C GLY A 24 -5.97 -27.59 8.63
N LEU A 25 -6.55 -26.58 9.30
CA LEU A 25 -6.45 -25.18 8.89
C LEU A 25 -5.50 -24.43 9.81
N SER A 26 -4.57 -23.68 9.22
CA SER A 26 -3.70 -22.73 9.94
C SER A 26 -3.80 -21.36 9.30
N VAL A 27 -4.05 -20.32 10.10
CA VAL A 27 -4.10 -18.93 9.67
C VAL A 27 -2.94 -18.19 10.34
N ASP A 28 -2.10 -17.51 9.55
CA ASP A 28 -0.94 -16.79 10.07
C ASP A 28 -0.63 -15.54 9.23
N SER A 29 0.18 -14.65 9.77
CA SER A 29 0.63 -13.45 9.09
C SER A 29 1.72 -13.74 8.06
N TRP A 30 1.79 -12.94 7.00
CA TRP A 30 2.90 -12.91 6.04
C TRP A 30 4.29 -12.79 6.69
N ASN A 31 4.38 -12.11 7.83
CA ASN A 31 5.65 -11.99 8.57
C ASN A 31 6.21 -13.33 9.02
N ASN A 32 5.35 -14.33 9.16
CA ASN A 32 5.68 -15.68 9.62
C ASN A 32 5.88 -16.68 8.46
N ILE A 33 5.83 -16.25 7.21
CA ILE A 33 5.88 -17.13 6.02
C ILE A 33 7.06 -18.10 6.05
N LYS A 34 8.18 -17.71 6.65
CA LYS A 34 9.38 -18.57 6.77
C LYS A 34 9.14 -19.86 7.53
N LYS A 35 8.19 -19.92 8.46
CA LYS A 35 7.85 -21.11 9.24
C LYS A 35 7.32 -22.24 8.36
N TYR A 36 6.84 -21.93 7.17
CA TYR A 36 6.13 -22.84 6.27
C TYR A 36 6.99 -23.31 5.09
N GLU A 37 8.29 -22.97 5.05
CA GLU A 37 9.18 -23.29 3.92
C GLU A 37 9.34 -24.81 3.68
N ASP A 38 9.21 -25.61 4.73
CA ASP A 38 9.39 -27.07 4.68
C ASP A 38 8.06 -27.85 4.59
N VAL A 39 6.93 -27.14 4.59
CA VAL A 39 5.60 -27.75 4.45
C VAL A 39 5.43 -28.33 3.04
N LYS A 40 4.83 -29.51 2.94
CA LYS A 40 4.56 -30.23 1.68
C LYS A 40 3.11 -30.69 1.63
N ASP A 41 2.62 -30.90 0.41
CA ASP A 41 1.30 -31.46 0.14
C ASP A 41 0.12 -30.68 0.76
N ALA A 42 0.33 -29.36 0.96
CA ALA A 42 -0.68 -28.44 1.46
C ALA A 42 -1.26 -27.56 0.34
N PHE A 43 -2.34 -26.86 0.67
CA PHE A 43 -2.91 -25.83 -0.17
C PHE A 43 -2.77 -24.47 0.54
N PHE A 44 -2.06 -23.54 -0.10
CA PHE A 44 -1.80 -22.22 0.44
C PHE A 44 -2.72 -21.18 -0.20
N ILE A 45 -3.39 -20.37 0.64
CA ILE A 45 -4.11 -19.19 0.23
C ILE A 45 -3.30 -17.99 0.73
N PHE A 46 -2.72 -17.23 -0.20
CA PHE A 46 -1.98 -16.03 0.10
C PHE A 46 -2.87 -14.82 -0.11
N ASP A 47 -3.42 -14.30 0.96
CA ASP A 47 -4.29 -13.14 0.91
C ASP A 47 -3.50 -11.83 0.95
N GLU A 48 -4.06 -10.78 0.31
CA GLU A 48 -3.39 -9.48 0.19
C GLU A 48 -1.96 -9.58 -0.37
N GLN A 49 -1.80 -10.20 -1.54
CA GLN A 49 -0.51 -10.46 -2.17
C GLN A 49 0.40 -9.20 -2.16
N ARG A 50 1.58 -9.36 -1.55
CA ARG A 50 2.62 -8.33 -1.44
C ARG A 50 3.98 -8.82 -1.92
N LEU A 51 4.00 -9.79 -2.80
CA LEU A 51 5.21 -10.40 -3.35
C LEU A 51 5.82 -9.50 -4.42
N VAL A 52 6.54 -8.48 -4.00
CA VAL A 52 7.26 -7.58 -4.90
C VAL A 52 8.77 -7.64 -4.65
N GLY A 53 9.55 -7.50 -5.71
CA GLY A 53 11.01 -7.45 -5.59
C GLY A 53 11.68 -8.82 -5.39
N SER A 54 12.61 -8.92 -4.43
CA SER A 54 13.45 -10.10 -4.17
C SER A 54 13.72 -10.30 -2.67
N GLY A 55 12.86 -9.79 -1.83
CA GLY A 55 12.98 -9.86 -0.38
C GLY A 55 12.82 -11.26 0.20
N ALA A 56 12.91 -11.36 1.55
CA ALA A 56 12.81 -12.62 2.28
C ALA A 56 11.48 -13.34 2.00
N TRP A 57 10.38 -12.63 1.92
CA TRP A 57 9.05 -13.21 1.63
C TRP A 57 8.99 -13.90 0.27
N VAL A 58 9.57 -13.29 -0.77
CA VAL A 58 9.63 -13.89 -2.11
C VAL A 58 10.47 -15.18 -2.11
N LYS A 59 11.57 -15.20 -1.35
CA LYS A 59 12.40 -16.40 -1.22
C LYS A 59 11.66 -17.53 -0.52
N SER A 60 10.96 -17.24 0.57
CA SER A 60 10.12 -18.22 1.28
C SER A 60 8.96 -18.69 0.41
N PHE A 61 8.30 -17.79 -0.29
CA PHE A 61 7.24 -18.12 -1.25
C PHE A 61 7.72 -19.13 -2.30
N TYR A 62 8.89 -18.91 -2.92
CA TYR A 62 9.42 -19.88 -3.91
C TYR A 62 9.67 -21.27 -3.34
N LYS A 63 10.08 -21.37 -2.08
CA LYS A 63 10.27 -22.66 -1.41
C LYS A 63 8.94 -23.39 -1.19
N ILE A 64 7.93 -22.63 -0.70
CA ILE A 64 6.62 -23.16 -0.40
C ILE A 64 5.92 -23.65 -1.67
N VAL A 65 5.84 -22.82 -2.72
CA VAL A 65 5.06 -23.13 -3.93
C VAL A 65 5.67 -24.27 -4.76
N LYS A 66 6.93 -24.61 -4.51
CA LYS A 66 7.60 -25.73 -5.20
C LYS A 66 6.95 -27.08 -4.90
N ASN A 67 6.44 -27.27 -3.68
CA ASN A 67 5.93 -28.56 -3.20
C ASN A 67 4.46 -28.49 -2.77
N ASN A 68 3.79 -27.37 -3.02
CA ASN A 68 2.42 -27.14 -2.57
C ASN A 68 1.58 -26.52 -3.68
N ARG A 69 0.27 -26.75 -3.60
CA ARG A 69 -0.70 -26.01 -4.42
C ARG A 69 -0.97 -24.65 -3.76
N TRP A 70 -1.29 -23.63 -4.56
CA TRP A 70 -1.45 -22.29 -4.02
C TRP A 70 -2.34 -21.42 -4.88
N VAL A 71 -2.89 -20.37 -4.25
CA VAL A 71 -3.58 -19.25 -4.88
C VAL A 71 -3.13 -17.96 -4.22
N LEU A 72 -3.04 -16.89 -5.02
CA LEU A 72 -2.82 -15.54 -4.54
C LEU A 72 -4.10 -14.74 -4.71
N LEU A 73 -4.53 -14.06 -3.66
CA LEU A 73 -5.65 -13.13 -3.68
C LEU A 73 -5.11 -11.71 -3.59
N SER A 74 -5.58 -10.82 -4.44
CA SER A 74 -5.18 -9.41 -4.41
C SER A 74 -6.18 -8.55 -5.18
N ALA A 75 -6.51 -7.40 -4.63
CA ALA A 75 -7.23 -6.35 -5.36
C ALA A 75 -6.31 -5.58 -6.33
N THR A 76 -4.99 -5.58 -6.05
CA THR A 76 -3.97 -4.87 -6.81
C THR A 76 -2.77 -5.77 -7.06
N PRO A 77 -2.86 -6.70 -8.02
CA PRO A 77 -1.83 -7.75 -8.21
C PRO A 77 -0.47 -7.21 -8.67
N GLY A 78 -0.39 -5.98 -9.17
CA GLY A 78 0.85 -5.30 -9.51
C GLY A 78 0.62 -4.06 -10.37
N ASP A 79 1.40 -3.02 -10.14
CA ASP A 79 1.37 -1.77 -10.91
C ASP A 79 2.30 -1.82 -12.12
N THR A 80 3.36 -2.59 -12.01
CA THR A 80 4.37 -2.75 -13.05
C THR A 80 4.61 -4.22 -13.37
N TRP A 81 5.16 -4.51 -14.56
CA TRP A 81 5.51 -5.89 -14.93
C TRP A 81 6.50 -6.56 -13.98
N LYS A 82 7.35 -5.79 -13.34
CA LYS A 82 8.29 -6.29 -12.34
C LYS A 82 7.59 -6.90 -11.12
N ASP A 83 6.40 -6.43 -10.79
CA ASP A 83 5.64 -6.90 -9.64
C ASP A 83 5.06 -8.31 -9.88
N TYR A 84 4.84 -8.67 -11.14
CA TYR A 84 4.41 -10.02 -11.54
C TYR A 84 5.55 -11.05 -11.57
N THR A 85 6.82 -10.61 -11.48
CA THR A 85 7.98 -11.52 -11.60
C THR A 85 7.91 -12.72 -10.65
N PRO A 86 7.57 -12.57 -9.36
CA PRO A 86 7.51 -13.73 -8.47
C PRO A 86 6.50 -14.78 -8.92
N VAL A 87 5.34 -14.34 -9.40
CA VAL A 87 4.28 -15.24 -9.88
C VAL A 87 4.68 -15.90 -11.19
N PHE A 88 5.31 -15.18 -12.11
CA PHE A 88 5.78 -15.72 -13.38
C PHE A 88 6.89 -16.75 -13.18
N VAL A 89 7.81 -16.52 -12.23
CA VAL A 89 8.85 -17.49 -11.87
C VAL A 89 8.24 -18.73 -11.20
N ALA A 90 7.31 -18.54 -10.27
CA ALA A 90 6.64 -19.64 -9.58
C ALA A 90 5.85 -20.56 -10.53
N ASN A 91 5.33 -20.01 -11.63
CA ASN A 91 4.62 -20.76 -12.68
C ASN A 91 5.56 -21.26 -13.79
N GLY A 92 6.87 -21.08 -13.65
CA GLY A 92 7.85 -21.63 -14.60
C GLY A 92 8.02 -20.86 -15.91
N PHE A 93 7.40 -19.67 -16.07
CA PHE A 93 7.58 -18.85 -17.28
C PHE A 93 9.00 -18.30 -17.40
N TYR A 94 9.67 -18.10 -16.28
CA TYR A 94 11.07 -17.69 -16.21
C TYR A 94 11.81 -18.51 -15.16
N LYS A 95 13.08 -18.78 -15.42
CA LYS A 95 13.96 -19.50 -14.47
C LYS A 95 14.13 -18.73 -13.17
N ASN A 96 14.25 -17.42 -13.25
CA ASN A 96 14.43 -16.50 -12.12
C ASN A 96 14.17 -15.05 -12.55
N ARG A 97 14.24 -14.13 -11.58
CA ARG A 97 14.06 -12.69 -11.80
C ARG A 97 15.05 -12.11 -12.80
N SER A 98 16.31 -12.56 -12.80
CA SER A 98 17.32 -12.02 -13.72
C SER A 98 17.01 -12.41 -15.17
N ALA A 99 16.50 -13.60 -15.42
CA ALA A 99 16.04 -14.02 -16.74
C ALA A 99 14.88 -13.13 -17.23
N PHE A 100 13.88 -12.87 -16.38
CA PHE A 100 12.78 -11.95 -16.70
C PHE A 100 13.29 -10.54 -17.04
N LEU A 101 14.17 -9.96 -16.21
CA LEU A 101 14.69 -8.61 -16.43
C LEU A 101 15.53 -8.52 -17.69
N ARG A 102 16.36 -9.50 -17.99
CA ARG A 102 17.16 -9.56 -19.21
C ARG A 102 16.29 -9.56 -20.46
N ASP A 103 15.19 -10.32 -20.42
CA ASP A 103 14.32 -10.50 -21.59
C ASP A 103 13.39 -9.30 -21.81
N HIS A 104 13.06 -8.54 -20.78
CA HIS A 104 12.00 -7.52 -20.85
C HIS A 104 12.39 -6.13 -20.40
N ALA A 105 13.41 -5.92 -19.54
CA ALA A 105 13.70 -4.63 -18.98
C ALA A 105 14.71 -3.85 -19.84
N VAL A 106 14.34 -2.66 -20.25
CA VAL A 106 15.26 -1.67 -20.85
C VAL A 106 15.56 -0.63 -19.77
N TYR A 107 16.83 -0.47 -19.47
CA TYR A 107 17.31 0.44 -18.43
C TYR A 107 17.59 1.82 -19.00
N SER A 108 17.33 2.84 -18.20
CA SER A 108 17.66 4.23 -18.51
C SER A 108 19.17 4.42 -18.58
N GLN A 109 19.63 5.12 -19.61
CA GLN A 109 21.03 5.52 -19.75
C GLN A 109 21.34 6.85 -19.04
N TRP A 110 20.30 7.51 -18.52
CA TRP A 110 20.42 8.86 -17.94
C TRP A 110 20.52 8.87 -16.42
N THR A 111 20.52 7.71 -15.77
CA THR A 111 20.55 7.60 -14.31
C THR A 111 21.78 6.85 -13.84
N ASN A 112 22.40 7.32 -12.76
CA ASN A 112 23.56 6.66 -12.14
C ASN A 112 23.22 5.35 -11.41
N TYR A 113 21.95 4.98 -11.33
CA TYR A 113 21.47 3.74 -10.73
C TYR A 113 20.54 3.02 -11.71
N PRO A 114 20.45 1.68 -11.62
CA PRO A 114 19.62 0.88 -12.53
C PRO A 114 18.13 1.22 -12.40
N LYS A 115 17.62 2.07 -13.29
CA LYS A 115 16.19 2.40 -13.37
C LYS A 115 15.64 1.83 -14.66
N ILE A 116 14.56 1.04 -14.56
CA ILE A 116 13.85 0.54 -15.75
C ILE A 116 13.13 1.72 -16.40
N ASP A 117 13.43 1.96 -17.65
CA ASP A 117 12.82 2.99 -18.47
C ASP A 117 11.53 2.47 -19.10
N ARG A 118 11.60 1.31 -19.72
CA ARG A 118 10.46 0.64 -20.34
C ARG A 118 10.60 -0.87 -20.35
N TYR A 119 9.49 -1.56 -20.67
CA TYR A 119 9.49 -3.00 -20.91
C TYR A 119 9.30 -3.27 -22.40
N VAL A 120 9.97 -4.30 -22.90
CA VAL A 120 9.83 -4.84 -24.25
C VAL A 120 9.10 -6.19 -24.21
N GLU A 121 8.62 -6.68 -25.37
CA GLU A 121 7.87 -7.93 -25.48
C GLU A 121 6.65 -8.00 -24.57
N THR A 122 5.98 -6.86 -24.32
CA THR A 122 4.86 -6.74 -23.38
C THR A 122 3.67 -7.61 -23.77
N HIS A 123 3.47 -7.90 -25.04
CA HIS A 123 2.42 -8.82 -25.51
C HIS A 123 2.55 -10.23 -24.91
N ARG A 124 3.80 -10.70 -24.70
CA ARG A 124 4.10 -11.99 -24.06
C ARG A 124 3.75 -11.93 -22.56
N LEU A 125 4.08 -10.82 -21.89
CA LEU A 125 3.72 -10.59 -20.48
C LEU A 125 2.22 -10.52 -20.28
N GLU A 126 1.50 -9.84 -21.19
CA GLU A 126 0.04 -9.76 -21.15
C GLU A 126 -0.62 -11.13 -21.36
N ARG A 127 -0.07 -11.98 -22.22
CA ARG A 127 -0.52 -13.36 -22.38
C ARG A 127 -0.36 -14.14 -21.08
N TYR A 128 0.82 -14.12 -20.46
CA TYR A 128 1.07 -14.81 -19.19
C TYR A 128 0.19 -14.31 -18.06
N ARG A 129 -0.01 -12.99 -17.99
CA ARG A 129 -0.94 -12.43 -17.02
C ARG A 129 -2.37 -12.93 -17.23
N ARG A 130 -2.85 -13.00 -18.46
CA ARG A 130 -4.19 -13.54 -18.78
C ARG A 130 -4.35 -15.02 -18.48
N GLU A 131 -3.29 -15.81 -18.62
CA GLU A 131 -3.30 -17.21 -18.26
C GLU A 131 -3.41 -17.46 -16.75
N LEU A 132 -2.85 -16.55 -15.94
CA LEU A 132 -2.77 -16.69 -14.48
C LEU A 132 -3.87 -15.95 -13.74
N LEU A 133 -4.30 -14.80 -14.26
CA LEU A 133 -5.24 -13.92 -13.57
C LEU A 133 -6.68 -14.36 -13.82
N VAL A 134 -7.37 -14.72 -12.75
CA VAL A 134 -8.82 -14.92 -12.77
C VAL A 134 -9.48 -13.65 -12.27
N PRO A 135 -10.08 -12.83 -13.16
CA PRO A 135 -10.76 -11.61 -12.73
C PRO A 135 -12.03 -11.97 -11.98
N MET A 136 -12.18 -11.41 -10.78
CA MET A 136 -13.44 -11.52 -10.05
C MET A 136 -14.49 -10.60 -10.69
N PRO A 137 -15.69 -11.08 -11.05
CA PRO A 137 -16.71 -10.27 -11.71
C PRO A 137 -17.43 -9.34 -10.71
N TYR A 138 -16.66 -8.59 -9.93
CA TYR A 138 -17.20 -7.64 -8.98
C TYR A 138 -17.40 -6.28 -9.63
N LYS A 139 -18.64 -5.83 -9.72
CA LYS A 139 -18.98 -4.46 -10.11
C LYS A 139 -19.30 -3.64 -8.85
N ARG A 140 -18.49 -2.62 -8.61
CA ARG A 140 -18.80 -1.64 -7.54
C ARG A 140 -20.19 -1.04 -7.80
N LYS A 141 -21.07 -1.15 -6.81
CA LYS A 141 -22.37 -0.45 -6.82
C LYS A 141 -22.25 1.01 -6.38
N THR A 142 -21.14 1.35 -5.73
CA THR A 142 -20.84 2.71 -5.25
C THR A 142 -20.32 3.59 -6.37
N VAL A 143 -20.90 4.78 -6.51
CA VAL A 143 -20.42 5.84 -7.39
C VAL A 143 -19.42 6.67 -6.60
N VAL A 144 -18.22 6.89 -7.16
CA VAL A 144 -17.20 7.75 -6.56
C VAL A 144 -17.31 9.14 -7.17
N HIS A 145 -17.68 10.12 -6.36
CA HIS A 145 -17.61 11.53 -6.72
C HIS A 145 -16.28 12.11 -6.25
N ARG A 146 -15.48 12.62 -7.18
CA ARG A 146 -14.22 13.30 -6.86
C ARG A 146 -14.44 14.81 -6.93
N GLN A 147 -14.11 15.49 -5.86
CA GLN A 147 -14.15 16.94 -5.78
C GLN A 147 -12.81 17.46 -5.29
N ILE A 148 -12.31 18.52 -5.93
CA ILE A 148 -11.14 19.27 -5.48
C ILE A 148 -11.66 20.50 -4.76
N LEU A 149 -11.28 20.66 -3.48
CA LEU A 149 -11.61 21.82 -2.69
C LEU A 149 -10.37 22.71 -2.59
N PRO A 150 -10.29 23.82 -3.33
CA PRO A 150 -9.19 24.75 -3.21
C PRO A 150 -9.31 25.52 -1.89
N VAL A 151 -8.30 25.38 -1.02
CA VAL A 151 -8.22 26.08 0.24
C VAL A 151 -7.10 27.11 0.19
N GLY A 152 -7.41 28.34 0.62
CA GLY A 152 -6.41 29.39 0.73
C GLY A 152 -5.39 29.12 1.84
N PHE A 153 -4.28 29.85 1.83
CA PHE A 153 -3.29 29.84 2.90
C PHE A 153 -2.65 31.23 3.05
N GLU A 154 -1.94 31.45 4.17
CA GLU A 154 -1.28 32.72 4.47
C GLU A 154 -0.05 32.93 3.56
N ARG A 155 -0.24 33.72 2.51
CA ARG A 155 0.80 34.00 1.49
C ARG A 155 1.99 34.76 2.05
N GLY A 156 1.80 35.60 3.06
CA GLY A 156 2.89 36.35 3.69
C GLY A 156 3.91 35.40 4.34
N LEU A 157 3.43 34.47 5.16
CA LEU A 157 4.27 33.45 5.80
C LEU A 157 4.93 32.54 4.77
N PHE A 158 4.18 32.09 3.76
CA PHE A 158 4.72 31.26 2.70
C PHE A 158 5.84 31.98 1.93
N ASN A 159 5.68 33.28 1.61
CA ASN A 159 6.69 34.07 0.93
C ASN A 159 7.95 34.26 1.78
N ARG A 160 7.84 34.42 3.10
CA ARG A 160 9.00 34.44 4.00
C ARG A 160 9.82 33.14 3.89
N VAL A 161 9.16 31.99 3.94
CA VAL A 161 9.84 30.72 3.75
C VAL A 161 10.46 30.63 2.36
N MET A 162 9.70 30.99 1.32
CA MET A 162 10.11 30.80 -0.07
C MET A 162 11.24 31.75 -0.49
N LYS A 163 11.14 33.03 -0.15
CA LYS A 163 12.05 34.08 -0.61
C LYS A 163 13.21 34.29 0.35
N ASP A 164 12.90 34.38 1.67
CA ASP A 164 13.87 34.74 2.67
C ASP A 164 14.62 33.52 3.21
N ARG A 165 14.20 32.29 2.84
CA ARG A 165 14.77 31.02 3.32
C ARG A 165 14.74 30.93 4.84
N TRP A 166 13.67 31.40 5.45
CA TRP A 166 13.49 31.48 6.90
C TRP A 166 12.50 30.43 7.41
N ASN A 167 12.93 29.64 8.40
CA ASN A 167 12.05 28.73 9.11
C ASN A 167 11.25 29.51 10.15
N ILE A 168 10.00 29.83 9.82
CA ILE A 168 9.12 30.65 10.65
C ILE A 168 8.65 29.95 11.93
N PHE A 169 8.77 28.62 12.02
CA PHE A 169 8.38 27.82 13.19
C PHE A 169 9.51 27.73 14.23
N GLU A 170 10.75 27.80 13.79
CA GLU A 170 11.95 27.73 14.64
C GLU A 170 12.70 29.07 14.70
N ASP A 171 12.18 30.10 14.04
CA ASP A 171 12.73 31.47 13.96
C ASP A 171 14.22 31.53 13.63
N ARG A 172 14.61 30.78 12.59
CA ARG A 172 16.01 30.74 12.11
C ARG A 172 16.09 30.50 10.59
N PRO A 173 17.27 30.71 9.98
CA PRO A 173 17.51 30.34 8.59
C PRO A 173 17.30 28.84 8.35
N ILE A 174 16.77 28.50 7.18
CA ILE A 174 16.62 27.12 6.70
C ILE A 174 17.98 26.52 6.38
N LYS A 175 18.25 25.30 6.83
CA LYS A 175 19.54 24.65 6.71
C LYS A 175 19.76 23.97 5.35
N ASP A 176 18.73 23.31 4.82
CA ASP A 176 18.81 22.49 3.62
C ASP A 176 17.52 22.46 2.81
N ALA A 177 17.56 21.79 1.67
CA ALA A 177 16.40 21.67 0.78
C ALA A 177 15.26 20.84 1.38
N SER A 178 15.56 19.84 2.20
CA SER A 178 14.54 19.00 2.84
C SER A 178 13.73 19.81 3.84
N GLU A 179 14.41 20.56 4.72
CA GLU A 179 13.77 21.48 5.67
C GLU A 179 12.97 22.57 4.93
N TYR A 180 13.47 23.07 3.81
CA TYR A 180 12.79 24.06 3.00
C TYR A 180 11.41 23.57 2.52
N PHE A 181 11.37 22.41 1.87
CA PHE A 181 10.11 21.86 1.38
C PHE A 181 9.17 21.42 2.51
N TYR A 182 9.72 20.91 3.61
CA TYR A 182 8.96 20.58 4.81
C TYR A 182 8.28 21.81 5.40
N THR A 183 9.03 22.89 5.60
CA THR A 183 8.53 24.16 6.17
C THR A 183 7.47 24.80 5.29
N MET A 184 7.70 24.85 3.96
CA MET A 184 6.70 25.36 3.01
C MET A 184 5.39 24.56 3.11
N ARG A 185 5.48 23.24 3.15
CA ARG A 185 4.32 22.35 3.27
C ARG A 185 3.63 22.52 4.60
N LYS A 186 4.39 22.67 5.69
CA LYS A 186 3.85 22.92 7.02
C LYS A 186 3.03 24.22 7.05
N VAL A 187 3.52 25.31 6.49
CA VAL A 187 2.77 26.60 6.39
C VAL A 187 1.41 26.40 5.71
N VAL A 188 1.39 25.67 4.60
CA VAL A 188 0.14 25.46 3.85
C VAL A 188 -0.81 24.54 4.59
N ASN A 189 -0.28 23.45 5.19
CA ASN A 189 -1.11 22.42 5.79
C ASN A 189 -1.61 22.77 7.21
N THR A 190 -0.94 23.72 7.89
CA THR A 190 -1.37 24.19 9.22
C THR A 190 -2.21 25.46 9.16
N ASP A 191 -2.58 25.91 7.97
CA ASP A 191 -3.47 27.09 7.85
C ASP A 191 -4.87 26.77 8.37
N TYR A 192 -5.41 27.63 9.22
CA TYR A 192 -6.71 27.44 9.88
C TYR A 192 -7.88 27.31 8.89
N ARG A 193 -7.78 27.86 7.69
CA ARG A 193 -8.81 27.75 6.65
C ARG A 193 -9.07 26.30 6.25
N ARG A 194 -8.06 25.42 6.39
CA ARG A 194 -8.23 23.97 6.16
C ARG A 194 -9.12 23.34 7.22
N LEU A 195 -9.00 23.76 8.48
CA LEU A 195 -9.85 23.27 9.56
C LEU A 195 -11.30 23.72 9.35
N GLU A 196 -11.51 24.98 8.95
CA GLU A 196 -12.84 25.50 8.63
C GLU A 196 -13.50 24.70 7.49
N GLU A 197 -12.77 24.36 6.44
CA GLU A 197 -13.31 23.51 5.37
C GLU A 197 -13.63 22.10 5.87
N ILE A 198 -12.82 21.53 6.77
CA ILE A 198 -13.11 20.23 7.38
C ILE A 198 -14.39 20.30 8.23
N LYS A 199 -14.60 21.37 9.00
CA LYS A 199 -15.84 21.60 9.76
C LYS A 199 -17.07 21.61 8.84
N VAL A 200 -16.99 22.34 7.73
CA VAL A 200 -18.05 22.35 6.70
C VAL A 200 -18.32 20.96 6.13
N LEU A 201 -17.29 20.15 5.94
CA LEU A 201 -17.46 18.79 5.46
C LEU A 201 -18.09 17.87 6.52
N ILE A 202 -17.74 18.03 7.80
CA ILE A 202 -18.34 17.28 8.91
C ILE A 202 -19.85 17.58 8.99
N ASP A 203 -20.23 18.83 8.85
CA ASP A 203 -21.64 19.22 8.87
C ASP A 203 -22.45 18.65 7.69
N LYS A 204 -21.81 18.52 6.54
CA LYS A 204 -22.46 17.98 5.32
C LYS A 204 -22.53 16.46 5.28
N HIS A 205 -21.60 15.77 5.91
CA HIS A 205 -21.41 14.34 5.79
C HIS A 205 -21.43 13.67 7.17
N PRO A 206 -22.39 12.77 7.45
CA PRO A 206 -22.51 12.13 8.76
C PRO A 206 -21.36 11.15 9.07
N LYS A 207 -20.59 10.79 8.05
CA LYS A 207 -19.38 9.94 8.17
C LYS A 207 -18.29 10.55 7.31
N LEU A 208 -17.19 10.92 7.92
CA LEU A 208 -16.02 11.48 7.25
C LEU A 208 -14.77 10.72 7.67
N ILE A 209 -13.91 10.41 6.71
CA ILE A 209 -12.58 9.85 6.93
C ILE A 209 -11.58 10.91 6.47
N VAL A 210 -10.74 11.37 7.39
CA VAL A 210 -9.70 12.36 7.10
C VAL A 210 -8.34 11.67 7.11
N PHE A 211 -7.63 11.73 6.00
CA PHE A 211 -6.26 11.24 5.91
C PHE A 211 -5.28 12.38 6.17
N TYR A 212 -4.25 12.10 6.94
CA TYR A 212 -3.15 13.01 7.21
C TYR A 212 -1.80 12.35 6.92
N ASN A 213 -0.77 13.15 6.65
CA ASN A 213 0.58 12.65 6.31
C ASN A 213 1.63 13.01 7.37
N PHE A 214 1.39 14.04 8.18
CA PHE A 214 2.39 14.58 9.11
C PHE A 214 1.83 14.74 10.52
N ASN A 215 2.67 14.58 11.52
CA ASN A 215 2.28 14.70 12.94
C ASN A 215 1.65 16.06 13.27
N TYR A 216 2.13 17.15 12.67
CA TYR A 216 1.54 18.47 12.86
C TYR A 216 0.11 18.58 12.31
N GLU A 217 -0.25 17.80 11.30
CA GLU A 217 -1.64 17.71 10.81
C GLU A 217 -2.50 16.90 11.80
N LEU A 218 -1.92 15.86 12.39
CA LEU A 218 -2.59 15.07 13.43
C LEU A 218 -2.92 15.91 14.66
N GLU A 219 -1.98 16.75 15.09
CA GLU A 219 -2.18 17.67 16.23
C GLU A 219 -3.38 18.61 15.98
N LEU A 220 -3.43 19.24 14.80
CA LEU A 220 -4.54 20.09 14.41
C LEU A 220 -5.90 19.35 14.36
N LEU A 221 -5.89 18.10 13.89
CA LEU A 221 -7.11 17.30 13.84
C LEU A 221 -7.58 16.87 15.23
N ARG A 222 -6.66 16.66 16.17
CA ARG A 222 -6.99 16.39 17.58
C ARG A 222 -7.59 17.61 18.28
N ASP A 223 -7.06 18.79 18.00
CA ASP A 223 -7.63 20.04 18.51
C ASP A 223 -9.07 20.22 18.00
N LEU A 224 -9.31 19.91 16.72
CA LEU A 224 -10.63 19.92 16.12
C LEU A 224 -11.58 18.88 16.75
N GLU A 225 -11.10 17.68 17.05
CA GLU A 225 -11.86 16.63 17.75
C GLU A 225 -12.35 17.14 19.13
N GLN A 226 -11.47 17.79 19.89
CA GLN A 226 -11.81 18.36 21.18
C GLN A 226 -12.81 19.50 21.06
N GLU A 227 -12.62 20.39 20.08
CA GLU A 227 -13.52 21.53 19.84
C GLU A 227 -14.94 21.10 19.50
N LEU A 228 -15.07 20.09 18.64
CA LEU A 228 -16.37 19.61 18.15
C LEU A 228 -17.03 18.56 19.06
N ASN A 229 -16.27 18.02 20.02
CA ASN A 229 -16.70 16.91 20.87
C ASN A 229 -17.25 15.71 20.06
N VAL A 230 -16.62 15.41 18.92
CA VAL A 230 -16.99 14.32 18.01
C VAL A 230 -15.85 13.33 17.97
N PRO A 231 -16.08 12.02 18.17
CA PRO A 231 -15.01 11.03 18.04
C PRO A 231 -14.51 10.99 16.60
N VAL A 232 -13.24 11.30 16.39
CA VAL A 232 -12.58 11.25 15.09
C VAL A 232 -11.70 10.02 15.02
N ILE A 233 -11.98 9.11 14.08
CA ILE A 233 -11.08 8.00 13.78
C ILE A 233 -10.04 8.50 12.78
N LEU A 234 -8.83 8.73 13.26
CA LEU A 234 -7.72 9.22 12.44
C LEU A 234 -6.98 8.05 11.80
N LEU A 235 -6.97 8.02 10.47
CA LEU A 235 -6.20 7.06 9.69
C LEU A 235 -4.94 7.74 9.16
N SER A 236 -3.77 7.36 9.69
CA SER A 236 -2.50 7.77 9.09
C SER A 236 -2.20 6.91 7.86
N GLN A 237 -1.88 7.55 6.75
CA GLN A 237 -1.02 6.87 5.79
C GLN A 237 0.37 6.81 6.42
N LEU A 238 0.71 5.68 7.01
CA LEU A 238 2.07 5.39 7.38
C LEU A 238 2.92 5.33 6.10
N SER A 239 3.37 6.49 5.63
CA SER A 239 4.60 6.51 4.87
C SER A 239 5.64 5.98 5.85
N ARG A 240 6.24 4.84 5.57
CA ARG A 240 7.40 4.36 6.29
C ARG A 240 8.42 5.48 6.23
N ALA A 241 8.53 6.23 7.32
CA ALA A 241 9.71 7.04 7.53
C ALA A 241 10.87 6.05 7.48
N VAL A 242 11.73 6.24 6.52
CA VAL A 242 13.02 5.58 6.49
C VAL A 242 13.77 6.21 7.66
N GLU A 243 13.91 5.43 8.74
CA GLU A 243 14.95 5.67 9.72
C GLU A 243 16.32 5.47 9.10
#